data_74a70323413a5493f42691c8dec9ca18
#
_entry.id   74a70323413a5493f42691c8dec9ca18
#
_cell.length_a   1.000
_cell.length_b   1.000
_cell.length_c   1.000
_cell.angle_alpha   90.00
_cell.angle_beta   90.00
_cell.angle_gamma   90.00
#
_symmetry.space_group_name_H-M   'P 1'
#
loop_
_entity.id
_entity.type
_entity.pdbx_description
1 polymer ?
#
loop_
_entity_poly.entity_id
_entity_poly.type
_entity_poly.pdbx_seq_one_letter_code
_entity_poly.pdbx_strand_id
1 'polypeptide(L)'
;MNCVLCEGPLPKLGATNTQSGKICKNCASKIPPVLSGLLDNFADYTLQSIIEYEDKVYDQFSATASYGSLHIDSVNGLFAISNKLHGDKPVERNVFSAYDLSEVALYCKSPKVDHNQVYVDVEFSAYIEHLRIPIKAIVKKHAHCQTKRTDSTHLSWEEPGDMKMFITMFNTMLSGLWEKMKTMLCGKTIHEMEVERARALFMLPPTYTLDELKKARNMMAKVYHPDVADFDTTEAQKAINAAFRLLKQELG
;
A
#
# COMPACT_ATOMS: atom_id res chain seq x y z
N MET A 1 17.25 17.75 -30.15
CA MET A 1 16.54 16.70 -29.40
C MET A 1 15.41 17.34 -28.63
N ASN A 2 14.23 16.68 -28.58
CA ASN A 2 13.05 17.17 -27.89
C ASN A 2 12.76 16.30 -26.67
N CYS A 3 12.04 16.86 -25.71
CA CYS A 3 11.55 16.16 -24.54
C CYS A 3 10.50 15.11 -24.95
N VAL A 4 10.63 13.86 -24.48
CA VAL A 4 9.70 12.78 -24.85
C VAL A 4 8.30 12.95 -24.24
N LEU A 5 8.12 13.83 -23.23
CA LEU A 5 6.81 14.06 -22.59
C LEU A 5 6.08 15.30 -23.14
N CYS A 6 6.76 16.40 -23.39
CA CYS A 6 6.12 17.66 -23.81
C CYS A 6 6.54 18.13 -25.20
N GLU A 7 7.37 17.34 -25.90
CA GLU A 7 7.93 17.65 -27.25
C GLU A 7 8.71 18.96 -27.34
N GLY A 8 8.82 19.70 -26.25
CA GLY A 8 9.57 20.93 -26.16
C GLY A 8 11.10 20.71 -26.28
N PRO A 9 11.87 21.75 -26.59
CA PRO A 9 13.33 21.63 -26.77
C PRO A 9 14.00 21.24 -25.46
N LEU A 10 14.95 20.29 -25.52
CA LEU A 10 15.77 19.93 -24.39
C LEU A 10 16.83 20.98 -24.10
N PRO A 11 17.06 21.35 -22.83
CA PRO A 11 18.16 22.19 -22.44
C PRO A 11 19.52 21.49 -22.72
N LYS A 12 20.56 22.25 -22.99
CA LYS A 12 21.93 21.71 -23.18
C LYS A 12 22.43 20.95 -21.93
N LEU A 13 22.00 21.38 -20.74
CA LEU A 13 22.34 20.77 -19.46
C LEU A 13 21.08 20.60 -18.61
N GLY A 14 21.03 19.52 -17.82
CA GLY A 14 19.92 19.26 -16.87
C GLY A 14 18.72 18.51 -17.44
N ALA A 15 18.85 17.87 -18.60
CA ALA A 15 17.88 16.90 -19.07
C ALA A 15 18.05 15.58 -18.29
N THR A 16 16.95 14.96 -17.93
CA THR A 16 16.91 13.69 -17.19
C THR A 16 16.69 12.52 -18.16
N ASN A 17 17.43 11.44 -18.00
CA ASN A 17 17.26 10.23 -18.80
C ASN A 17 16.04 9.44 -18.31
N THR A 18 15.37 8.75 -19.25
CA THR A 18 14.28 7.81 -19.02
C THR A 18 14.45 6.63 -19.96
N GLN A 19 13.67 5.59 -19.82
CA GLN A 19 13.71 4.43 -20.72
C GLN A 19 13.50 4.81 -22.21
N SER A 20 12.60 5.75 -22.48
CA SER A 20 12.23 6.17 -23.84
C SER A 20 13.05 7.32 -24.41
N GLY A 21 13.95 7.93 -23.62
CA GLY A 21 14.75 9.06 -24.05
C GLY A 21 15.03 10.07 -22.95
N LYS A 22 14.94 11.37 -23.26
CA LYS A 22 15.22 12.43 -22.28
C LYS A 22 14.02 13.33 -22.04
N ILE A 23 13.85 13.76 -20.79
CA ILE A 23 12.84 14.73 -20.38
C ILE A 23 13.47 16.05 -19.96
N CYS A 24 12.77 17.15 -20.21
CA CYS A 24 13.22 18.48 -19.80
C CYS A 24 13.03 18.67 -18.28
N LYS A 25 13.72 19.67 -17.73
CA LYS A 25 13.68 20.00 -16.30
C LYS A 25 12.26 20.26 -15.80
N ASN A 26 11.40 20.89 -16.60
CA ASN A 26 10.02 21.19 -16.25
C ASN A 26 9.18 19.91 -16.11
N CYS A 27 9.34 18.95 -17.03
CA CYS A 27 8.66 17.65 -16.90
C CYS A 27 9.22 16.85 -15.71
N ALA A 28 10.55 16.83 -15.55
CA ALA A 28 11.18 16.14 -14.42
C ALA A 28 10.74 16.67 -13.06
N SER A 29 10.50 17.98 -12.92
CA SER A 29 10.03 18.59 -11.65
C SER A 29 8.58 18.25 -11.28
N LYS A 30 7.81 17.69 -12.21
CA LYS A 30 6.45 17.22 -11.97
C LYS A 30 6.39 15.76 -11.49
N ILE A 31 7.48 15.02 -11.64
CA ILE A 31 7.55 13.62 -11.18
C ILE A 31 7.88 13.61 -9.69
N PRO A 32 7.21 12.77 -8.89
CA PRO A 32 7.51 12.63 -7.48
C PRO A 32 9.01 12.40 -7.22
N PRO A 33 9.69 13.23 -6.40
CA PRO A 33 11.12 13.08 -6.13
C PRO A 33 11.53 11.70 -5.59
N VAL A 34 10.66 11.01 -4.89
CA VAL A 34 10.92 9.64 -4.41
C VAL A 34 11.11 8.63 -5.55
N LEU A 35 10.60 8.93 -6.75
CA LEU A 35 10.74 8.11 -7.96
C LEU A 35 11.95 8.50 -8.81
N SER A 36 12.68 9.57 -8.46
CA SER A 36 13.77 10.12 -9.30
C SER A 36 14.87 9.12 -9.62
N GLY A 37 15.15 8.17 -8.72
CA GLY A 37 16.15 7.11 -8.95
C GLY A 37 15.66 5.94 -9.81
N LEU A 38 14.40 5.96 -10.24
CA LEU A 38 13.76 4.87 -10.99
C LEU A 38 13.34 5.28 -12.40
N LEU A 39 13.65 6.51 -12.82
CA LEU A 39 13.17 7.07 -14.09
C LEU A 39 13.63 6.29 -15.33
N ASP A 40 14.80 5.68 -15.27
CA ASP A 40 15.32 4.83 -16.36
C ASP A 40 14.49 3.53 -16.57
N ASN A 41 13.63 3.19 -15.58
CA ASN A 41 12.77 2.01 -15.64
C ASN A 41 11.38 2.31 -16.21
N PHE A 42 11.04 3.59 -16.44
CA PHE A 42 9.72 4.00 -16.88
C PHE A 42 9.71 4.42 -18.34
N ALA A 43 8.75 3.87 -19.09
CA ALA A 43 8.39 4.37 -20.41
C ALA A 43 7.70 5.75 -20.28
N ASP A 44 7.72 6.52 -21.38
CA ASP A 44 7.14 7.87 -21.45
C ASP A 44 5.64 7.91 -21.09
N TYR A 45 4.84 6.94 -21.56
CA TYR A 45 3.41 6.84 -21.22
C TYR A 45 3.18 6.60 -19.69
N THR A 46 4.07 5.86 -19.04
CA THR A 46 4.00 5.65 -17.58
C THR A 46 4.33 6.93 -16.84
N LEU A 47 5.36 7.67 -17.29
CA LEU A 47 5.72 8.95 -16.70
C LEU A 47 4.63 10.00 -16.90
N GLN A 48 3.97 10.01 -18.06
CA GLN A 48 2.83 10.88 -18.31
C GLN A 48 1.67 10.58 -17.38
N SER A 49 1.33 9.31 -17.19
CA SER A 49 0.29 8.88 -16.24
C SER A 49 0.61 9.26 -14.80
N ILE A 50 1.88 9.15 -14.39
CA ILE A 50 2.33 9.58 -13.04
C ILE A 50 2.13 11.08 -12.86
N ILE A 51 2.50 11.90 -13.85
CA ILE A 51 2.35 13.35 -13.78
C ILE A 51 0.88 13.76 -13.71
N GLU A 52 0.03 13.18 -14.56
CA GLU A 52 -1.42 13.47 -14.57
C GLU A 52 -2.09 13.06 -13.27
N TYR A 53 -1.69 11.92 -12.72
CA TYR A 53 -2.18 11.45 -11.43
C TYR A 53 -1.74 12.39 -10.30
N GLU A 54 -0.45 12.72 -10.24
CA GLU A 54 0.10 13.61 -9.21
C GLU A 54 -0.51 15.01 -9.25
N ASP A 55 -0.70 15.59 -10.44
CA ASP A 55 -1.39 16.87 -10.60
C ASP A 55 -2.80 16.84 -10.02
N LYS A 56 -3.52 15.71 -10.18
CA LYS A 56 -4.88 15.53 -9.66
C LYS A 56 -4.93 15.36 -8.14
N VAL A 57 -4.04 14.56 -7.55
CA VAL A 57 -4.11 14.21 -6.11
C VAL A 57 -3.43 15.26 -5.23
N TYR A 58 -2.43 15.97 -5.75
CA TYR A 58 -1.70 16.98 -5.01
C TYR A 58 -2.61 18.11 -4.50
N ASP A 59 -3.51 18.59 -5.34
CA ASP A 59 -4.43 19.66 -4.96
C ASP A 59 -5.48 19.20 -3.94
N GLN A 60 -5.80 17.93 -3.90
CA GLN A 60 -6.77 17.33 -2.96
C GLN A 60 -6.15 17.04 -1.59
N PHE A 61 -4.83 16.87 -1.49
CA PHE A 61 -4.16 16.48 -0.26
C PHE A 61 -4.26 17.58 0.81
N SER A 62 -4.63 17.16 2.03
CA SER A 62 -4.62 17.99 3.23
C SER A 62 -4.19 17.14 4.43
N ALA A 63 -3.03 17.44 5.02
CA ALA A 63 -2.45 16.63 6.08
C ALA A 63 -3.32 16.62 7.34
N THR A 64 -3.78 15.44 7.75
CA THR A 64 -4.52 15.22 9.01
C THR A 64 -3.63 14.69 10.12
N ALA A 65 -2.51 14.04 9.77
CA ALA A 65 -1.51 13.57 10.72
C ALA A 65 -0.13 13.46 10.05
N SER A 66 0.92 13.46 10.87
CA SER A 66 2.30 13.41 10.39
C SER A 66 3.20 12.61 11.32
N TYR A 67 4.18 11.93 10.72
CA TYR A 67 5.30 11.30 11.41
C TYR A 67 6.60 11.58 10.65
N GLY A 68 7.39 12.52 11.14
CA GLY A 68 8.56 13.03 10.42
C GLY A 68 8.15 13.63 9.07
N SER A 69 8.68 13.11 7.97
CA SER A 69 8.34 13.52 6.61
C SER A 69 7.21 12.71 5.97
N LEU A 70 6.59 11.79 6.70
CA LEU A 70 5.41 11.05 6.25
C LEU A 70 4.15 11.75 6.76
N HIS A 71 3.29 12.17 5.86
CA HIS A 71 2.02 12.85 6.13
C HIS A 71 0.87 12.05 5.57
N ILE A 72 -0.26 12.02 6.27
CA ILE A 72 -1.46 11.33 5.82
C ILE A 72 -2.65 12.30 5.78
N ASP A 73 -3.49 12.10 4.76
CA ASP A 73 -4.80 12.70 4.63
C ASP A 73 -5.82 11.57 4.76
N SER A 74 -6.36 11.41 5.96
CA SER A 74 -7.34 10.36 6.27
C SER A 74 -8.72 10.62 5.66
N VAL A 75 -8.99 11.85 5.22
CA VAL A 75 -10.26 12.23 4.60
C VAL A 75 -10.31 11.77 3.15
N ASN A 76 -9.25 12.07 2.39
CA ASN A 76 -9.16 11.76 0.96
C ASN A 76 -8.44 10.43 0.68
N GLY A 77 -7.91 9.76 1.71
CA GLY A 77 -7.17 8.51 1.55
C GLY A 77 -5.86 8.68 0.81
N LEU A 78 -5.16 9.79 1.08
CA LEU A 78 -3.89 10.11 0.47
C LEU A 78 -2.77 10.08 1.51
N PHE A 79 -1.54 9.86 1.06
CA PHE A 79 -0.34 10.10 1.86
C PHE A 79 0.71 10.86 1.06
N ALA A 80 1.58 11.55 1.77
CA ALA A 80 2.67 12.30 1.17
C ALA A 80 3.99 12.05 1.88
N ILE A 81 5.08 12.07 1.14
CA ILE A 81 6.45 12.06 1.68
C ILE A 81 7.07 13.42 1.38
N SER A 82 7.16 14.29 2.39
CA SER A 82 7.67 15.64 2.25
C SER A 82 8.41 16.08 3.50
N ASN A 83 9.56 16.74 3.36
CA ASN A 83 10.31 17.24 4.50
C ASN A 83 9.65 18.45 5.16
N LYS A 84 8.75 19.13 4.45
CA LYS A 84 8.05 20.33 4.92
C LYS A 84 6.62 20.34 4.43
N LEU A 85 5.74 20.91 5.24
CA LEU A 85 4.42 21.34 4.86
C LEU A 85 4.38 22.87 4.73
N HIS A 86 3.59 23.37 3.79
CA HIS A 86 3.16 24.76 3.73
C HIS A 86 1.67 24.79 4.11
N GLY A 87 1.39 25.15 5.37
CA GLY A 87 0.07 24.86 5.96
C GLY A 87 -0.11 23.34 6.10
N ASP A 88 -1.11 22.80 5.41
CA ASP A 88 -1.44 21.38 5.36
C ASP A 88 -0.99 20.67 4.05
N LYS A 89 -0.31 21.41 3.14
CA LYS A 89 0.15 20.90 1.85
C LYS A 89 1.63 20.53 1.86
N PRO A 90 2.03 19.40 1.26
CA PRO A 90 3.45 19.04 1.12
C PRO A 90 4.16 19.99 0.15
N VAL A 91 5.41 20.35 0.48
CA VAL A 91 6.25 21.16 -0.41
C VAL A 91 6.74 20.34 -1.60
N GLU A 92 7.14 19.09 -1.34
CA GLU A 92 7.53 18.15 -2.38
C GLU A 92 6.31 17.42 -2.94
N ARG A 93 6.29 17.23 -4.27
CA ARG A 93 5.22 16.53 -4.99
C ARG A 93 5.39 15.00 -4.88
N ASN A 94 5.26 14.45 -3.69
CA ASN A 94 5.28 13.01 -3.41
C ASN A 94 3.95 12.60 -2.77
N VAL A 95 2.83 12.83 -3.48
CA VAL A 95 1.49 12.48 -2.99
C VAL A 95 1.00 11.24 -3.71
N PHE A 96 0.50 10.27 -2.95
CA PHE A 96 0.05 8.99 -3.47
C PHE A 96 -1.27 8.58 -2.83
N SER A 97 -2.04 7.77 -3.54
CA SER A 97 -3.23 7.15 -2.98
C SER A 97 -2.86 6.04 -2.02
N ALA A 98 -3.45 6.07 -0.83
CA ALA A 98 -3.33 4.97 0.12
C ALA A 98 -4.06 3.69 -0.36
N TYR A 99 -5.02 3.81 -1.28
CA TYR A 99 -5.70 2.67 -1.90
C TYR A 99 -4.81 1.82 -2.82
N ASP A 100 -3.72 2.43 -3.28
CA ASP A 100 -2.79 1.82 -4.23
C ASP A 100 -1.54 1.25 -3.55
N LEU A 101 -1.56 1.16 -2.22
CA LEU A 101 -0.45 0.65 -1.44
C LEU A 101 -0.67 -0.78 -0.97
N SER A 102 0.40 -1.56 -1.04
CA SER A 102 0.55 -2.81 -0.32
C SER A 102 1.90 -2.86 0.41
N GLU A 103 2.10 -3.86 1.23
CA GLU A 103 3.35 -4.11 1.98
C GLU A 103 3.83 -2.89 2.78
N VAL A 104 2.90 -2.12 3.35
CA VAL A 104 3.23 -0.90 4.10
C VAL A 104 3.89 -1.25 5.42
N ALA A 105 5.06 -0.69 5.67
CA ALA A 105 5.80 -0.88 6.91
C ALA A 105 6.68 0.32 7.28
N LEU A 106 6.96 0.45 8.57
CA LEU A 106 7.98 1.32 9.12
C LEU A 106 9.06 0.47 9.78
N TYR A 107 10.30 0.74 9.47
CA TYR A 107 11.45 -0.01 9.98
C TYR A 107 12.43 0.91 10.71
N CYS A 108 12.92 0.45 11.86
CA CYS A 108 14.05 1.08 12.55
C CYS A 108 15.35 0.65 11.87
N LYS A 109 16.13 1.61 11.41
CA LYS A 109 17.44 1.39 10.77
C LYS A 109 18.56 2.10 11.50
N SER A 110 19.78 1.60 11.28
CA SER A 110 21.01 2.25 11.71
C SER A 110 21.03 2.65 13.19
N PRO A 111 20.79 1.70 14.12
CA PRO A 111 20.77 2.04 15.54
C PRO A 111 22.14 2.62 15.96
N LYS A 112 22.11 3.78 16.63
CA LYS A 112 23.26 4.48 17.20
C LYS A 112 23.08 4.61 18.69
N VAL A 113 24.12 4.26 19.44
CA VAL A 113 24.13 4.43 20.90
C VAL A 113 24.93 5.67 21.24
N ASP A 114 24.33 6.59 21.96
CA ASP A 114 24.97 7.78 22.49
C ASP A 114 24.55 7.98 23.95
N HIS A 115 25.52 8.04 24.88
CA HIS A 115 25.29 8.26 26.33
C HIS A 115 24.17 7.39 26.93
N ASN A 116 24.15 6.08 26.63
CA ASN A 116 23.11 5.11 27.03
C ASN A 116 21.71 5.38 26.44
N GLN A 117 21.60 6.18 25.41
CA GLN A 117 20.39 6.38 24.62
C GLN A 117 20.59 5.74 23.25
N VAL A 118 19.50 5.17 22.71
CA VAL A 118 19.51 4.58 21.37
C VAL A 118 18.68 5.46 20.45
N TYR A 119 19.27 5.81 19.33
CA TYR A 119 18.63 6.55 18.24
C TYR A 119 18.59 5.70 16.99
N VAL A 120 17.51 5.78 16.24
CA VAL A 120 17.31 5.05 14.98
C VAL A 120 16.85 6.00 13.89
N ASP A 121 17.18 5.68 12.65
CA ASP A 121 16.50 6.26 11.50
C ASP A 121 15.27 5.41 11.19
N VAL A 122 14.12 6.03 10.96
CA VAL A 122 12.88 5.32 10.62
C VAL A 122 12.68 5.40 9.11
N GLU A 123 12.64 4.24 8.46
CA GLU A 123 12.35 4.09 7.04
C GLU A 123 10.91 3.66 6.83
N PHE A 124 10.19 4.39 5.99
CA PHE A 124 8.93 3.97 5.40
C PHE A 124 9.20 3.11 4.18
N SER A 125 8.49 2.01 4.04
CA SER A 125 8.50 1.15 2.86
C SER A 125 7.08 0.81 2.48
N ALA A 126 6.78 0.86 1.19
CA ALA A 126 5.50 0.42 0.63
C ALA A 126 5.70 -0.03 -0.82
N TYR A 127 4.74 -0.76 -1.36
CA TYR A 127 4.68 -1.12 -2.77
C TYR A 127 3.51 -0.37 -3.42
N ILE A 128 3.75 0.31 -4.54
CA ILE A 128 2.73 1.00 -5.33
C ILE A 128 2.24 0.04 -6.41
N GLU A 129 1.01 -0.45 -6.28
CA GLU A 129 0.47 -1.55 -7.10
C GLU A 129 0.35 -1.18 -8.58
N HIS A 130 -0.22 -0.03 -8.91
CA HIS A 130 -0.42 0.35 -10.30
C HIS A 130 0.89 0.61 -11.07
N LEU A 131 1.94 1.05 -10.35
CA LEU A 131 3.28 1.26 -10.93
C LEU A 131 4.16 0.00 -10.83
N ARG A 132 3.78 -0.97 -9.99
CA ARG A 132 4.56 -2.18 -9.67
C ARG A 132 5.96 -1.87 -9.17
N ILE A 133 6.08 -0.88 -8.29
CA ILE A 133 7.37 -0.45 -7.73
C ILE A 133 7.34 -0.35 -6.21
N PRO A 134 8.45 -0.73 -5.54
CA PRO A 134 8.66 -0.41 -4.14
C PRO A 134 9.09 1.05 -4.00
N ILE A 135 8.55 1.73 -2.99
CA ILE A 135 9.05 3.01 -2.52
C ILE A 135 9.69 2.83 -1.14
N LYS A 136 10.79 3.53 -0.90
CA LYS A 136 11.47 3.58 0.39
C LYS A 136 11.94 4.99 0.66
N ALA A 137 11.70 5.47 1.87
CA ALA A 137 12.16 6.80 2.28
C ALA A 137 12.48 6.82 3.78
N ILE A 138 13.57 7.49 4.16
CA ILE A 138 13.84 7.81 5.57
C ILE A 138 12.89 8.94 5.96
N VAL A 139 11.90 8.62 6.77
CA VAL A 139 10.85 9.57 7.16
C VAL A 139 11.16 10.30 8.47
N LYS A 140 11.97 9.71 9.34
CA LYS A 140 12.43 10.36 10.57
C LYS A 140 13.86 9.94 10.88
N LYS A 141 14.75 10.91 11.05
CA LYS A 141 16.12 10.67 11.47
C LYS A 141 16.27 10.86 12.98
N HIS A 142 17.18 10.09 13.59
CA HIS A 142 17.50 10.17 15.01
C HIS A 142 16.27 10.07 15.93
N ALA A 143 15.32 9.19 15.60
CA ALA A 143 14.19 8.91 16.48
C ALA A 143 14.71 8.25 17.77
N HIS A 144 14.28 8.76 18.92
CA HIS A 144 14.68 8.26 20.22
C HIS A 144 13.92 6.97 20.56
N CYS A 145 14.67 5.91 20.91
CA CYS A 145 14.13 4.64 21.38
C CYS A 145 14.06 4.62 22.91
N GLN A 146 13.03 3.96 23.44
CA GLN A 146 13.03 3.65 24.87
C GLN A 146 14.09 2.59 25.16
N THR A 147 14.94 2.85 26.15
CA THR A 147 16.02 1.97 26.55
C THR A 147 15.76 1.39 27.91
N LYS A 148 16.07 0.09 28.07
CA LYS A 148 16.11 -0.61 29.35
C LYS A 148 17.50 -1.19 29.54
N ARG A 149 18.12 -0.94 30.68
CA ARG A 149 19.37 -1.55 31.04
C ARG A 149 19.06 -2.90 31.69
N THR A 150 19.46 -4.00 31.05
CA THR A 150 19.23 -5.36 31.55
C THR A 150 20.34 -5.81 32.48
N ASP A 151 21.58 -5.32 32.24
CA ASP A 151 22.75 -5.50 33.10
C ASP A 151 23.80 -4.42 32.83
N SER A 152 25.02 -4.55 33.41
CA SER A 152 26.08 -3.57 33.24
C SER A 152 26.65 -3.49 31.80
N THR A 153 26.36 -4.48 30.97
CA THR A 153 26.98 -4.65 29.64
C THR A 153 25.97 -4.62 28.50
N HIS A 154 24.68 -4.89 28.76
CA HIS A 154 23.65 -5.00 27.74
C HIS A 154 22.59 -3.89 27.87
N LEU A 155 22.45 -3.11 26.79
CA LEU A 155 21.39 -2.11 26.61
C LEU A 155 20.34 -2.70 25.64
N SER A 156 19.16 -3.01 26.14
CA SER A 156 18.01 -3.35 25.30
C SER A 156 17.25 -2.06 24.94
N TRP A 157 16.63 -2.04 23.77
CA TRP A 157 15.82 -0.92 23.32
C TRP A 157 14.53 -1.39 22.65
N GLU A 158 13.51 -0.54 22.73
CA GLU A 158 12.23 -0.73 22.05
C GLU A 158 12.07 0.35 20.98
N GLU A 159 11.31 0.01 19.96
CA GLU A 159 10.95 0.96 18.90
C GLU A 159 10.29 2.23 19.47
N PRO A 160 10.48 3.40 18.83
CA PRO A 160 9.86 4.65 19.27
C PRO A 160 8.34 4.50 19.43
N GLY A 161 7.81 4.93 20.59
CA GLY A 161 6.38 4.78 20.90
C GLY A 161 5.48 5.58 19.96
N ASP A 162 5.95 6.75 19.51
CA ASP A 162 5.27 7.58 18.52
C ASP A 162 5.20 6.91 17.13
N MET A 163 6.21 6.11 16.75
CA MET A 163 6.20 5.28 15.56
C MET A 163 5.12 4.20 15.63
N LYS A 164 5.04 3.48 16.75
CA LYS A 164 4.02 2.45 16.97
C LYS A 164 2.60 3.02 16.90
N MET A 165 2.39 4.17 17.53
CA MET A 165 1.10 4.86 17.49
C MET A 165 0.75 5.30 16.06
N PHE A 166 1.70 5.86 15.33
CA PHE A 166 1.47 6.31 13.97
C PHE A 166 1.14 5.14 13.03
N ILE A 167 1.88 4.03 13.08
CA ILE A 167 1.61 2.86 12.23
C ILE A 167 0.23 2.24 12.52
N THR A 168 -0.19 2.23 13.79
CA THR A 168 -1.53 1.78 14.16
C THR A 168 -2.61 2.68 13.54
N MET A 169 -2.45 3.99 13.64
CA MET A 169 -3.35 4.97 13.04
C MET A 169 -3.38 4.84 11.50
N PHE A 170 -2.22 4.68 10.86
CA PHE A 170 -2.10 4.52 9.42
C PHE A 170 -2.79 3.22 8.94
N ASN A 171 -2.57 2.11 9.63
CA ASN A 171 -3.23 0.83 9.31
C ASN A 171 -4.75 0.91 9.52
N THR A 172 -5.22 1.61 10.56
CA THR A 172 -6.65 1.85 10.78
C THR A 172 -7.26 2.68 9.65
N MET A 173 -6.54 3.70 9.20
CA MET A 173 -6.93 4.48 8.02
C MET A 173 -7.01 3.60 6.77
N LEU A 174 -5.97 2.82 6.47
CA LEU A 174 -5.94 1.91 5.32
C LEU A 174 -7.12 0.94 5.34
N SER A 175 -7.41 0.34 6.50
CA SER A 175 -8.54 -0.58 6.65
C SER A 175 -9.88 0.12 6.39
N GLY A 176 -10.10 1.30 6.95
CA GLY A 176 -11.32 2.08 6.75
C GLY A 176 -11.50 2.54 5.30
N LEU A 177 -10.41 2.89 4.62
CA LEU A 177 -10.42 3.27 3.20
C LEU A 177 -10.71 2.07 2.30
N TRP A 178 -10.14 0.91 2.59
CA TRP A 178 -10.40 -0.35 1.88
C TRP A 178 -11.87 -0.71 1.89
N GLU A 179 -12.52 -0.56 3.06
CA GLU A 179 -13.95 -0.79 3.20
C GLU A 179 -14.79 0.18 2.35
N LYS A 180 -14.48 1.49 2.40
CA LYS A 180 -15.15 2.51 1.58
C LYS A 180 -14.97 2.24 0.09
N MET A 181 -13.77 1.87 -0.35
CA MET A 181 -13.48 1.59 -1.75
C MET A 181 -14.27 0.38 -2.25
N LYS A 182 -14.31 -0.70 -1.48
CA LYS A 182 -15.10 -1.89 -1.83
C LYS A 182 -16.58 -1.55 -1.99
N THR A 183 -17.13 -0.75 -1.09
CA THR A 183 -18.53 -0.30 -1.16
C THR A 183 -18.77 0.60 -2.39
N MET A 184 -17.85 1.52 -2.69
CA MET A 184 -17.98 2.43 -3.84
C MET A 184 -17.83 1.72 -5.19
N LEU A 185 -16.88 0.81 -5.32
CA LEU A 185 -16.58 0.13 -6.59
C LEU A 185 -17.61 -0.93 -6.96
N CYS A 186 -18.21 -1.57 -5.97
CA CYS A 186 -19.07 -2.72 -6.20
C CYS A 186 -20.56 -2.43 -5.89
N GLY A 187 -20.88 -1.33 -5.21
CA GLY A 187 -22.22 -1.12 -4.64
C GLY A 187 -22.63 -2.23 -3.66
N LYS A 188 -21.67 -3.05 -3.23
CA LYS A 188 -21.85 -4.23 -2.40
C LYS A 188 -20.94 -4.17 -1.19
N THR A 189 -21.43 -4.61 -0.06
CA THR A 189 -20.63 -4.78 1.15
C THR A 189 -19.61 -5.92 0.95
N ILE A 190 -18.56 -5.96 1.79
CA ILE A 190 -17.59 -7.07 1.80
C ILE A 190 -18.31 -8.40 1.96
N HIS A 191 -19.27 -8.44 2.88
CA HIS A 191 -20.06 -9.62 3.15
C HIS A 191 -20.78 -10.11 1.90
N GLU A 192 -21.45 -9.20 1.15
CA GLU A 192 -22.10 -9.55 -0.12
C GLU A 192 -21.12 -10.08 -1.16
N MET A 193 -19.91 -9.53 -1.24
CA MET A 193 -18.87 -10.03 -2.15
C MET A 193 -18.35 -11.41 -1.73
N GLU A 194 -18.18 -11.64 -0.43
CA GLU A 194 -17.78 -12.95 0.10
C GLU A 194 -18.84 -14.01 -0.17
N VAL A 195 -20.11 -13.66 0.03
CA VAL A 195 -21.26 -14.51 -0.30
C VAL A 195 -21.30 -14.84 -1.80
N GLU A 196 -21.07 -13.86 -2.67
CA GLU A 196 -21.02 -14.10 -4.12
C GLU A 196 -19.84 -14.99 -4.53
N ARG A 197 -18.64 -14.78 -3.97
CA ARG A 197 -17.48 -15.65 -4.20
C ARG A 197 -17.76 -17.08 -3.73
N ALA A 198 -18.38 -17.23 -2.55
CA ALA A 198 -18.75 -18.52 -2.02
C ALA A 198 -19.79 -19.22 -2.91
N ARG A 199 -20.79 -18.48 -3.43
CA ARG A 199 -21.76 -19.02 -4.40
C ARG A 199 -21.10 -19.43 -5.70
N ALA A 200 -20.20 -18.60 -6.23
CA ALA A 200 -19.45 -18.91 -7.46
C ALA A 200 -18.58 -20.17 -7.30
N LEU A 201 -17.94 -20.35 -6.13
CA LEU A 201 -17.16 -21.56 -5.82
C LEU A 201 -18.01 -22.83 -5.93
N PHE A 202 -19.26 -22.79 -5.47
CA PHE A 202 -20.19 -23.91 -5.54
C PHE A 202 -21.07 -23.93 -6.80
N MET A 203 -20.88 -22.99 -7.72
CA MET A 203 -21.69 -22.81 -8.93
C MET A 203 -23.20 -22.70 -8.61
N LEU A 204 -23.55 -22.07 -7.48
CA LEU A 204 -24.92 -21.90 -7.02
C LEU A 204 -25.56 -20.64 -7.64
N PRO A 205 -26.87 -20.69 -7.97
CA PRO A 205 -27.62 -19.53 -8.41
C PRO A 205 -27.80 -18.50 -7.27
N PRO A 206 -28.29 -17.26 -7.56
CA PRO A 206 -28.57 -16.26 -6.52
C PRO A 206 -29.50 -16.72 -5.42
N THR A 207 -30.48 -17.57 -5.76
CA THR A 207 -31.39 -18.23 -4.81
C THR A 207 -31.11 -19.73 -4.82
N TYR A 208 -30.85 -20.30 -3.69
CA TYR A 208 -30.53 -21.73 -3.52
C TYR A 208 -31.07 -22.24 -2.19
N THR A 209 -31.25 -23.55 -2.09
CA THR A 209 -31.70 -24.25 -0.89
C THR A 209 -30.51 -24.87 -0.15
N LEU A 210 -30.73 -25.19 1.14
CA LEU A 210 -29.72 -25.87 1.95
C LEU A 210 -29.31 -27.22 1.35
N ASP A 211 -30.25 -27.94 0.70
CA ASP A 211 -29.95 -29.22 0.06
C ASP A 211 -29.09 -29.09 -1.20
N GLU A 212 -29.32 -28.04 -1.98
CA GLU A 212 -28.45 -27.72 -3.14
C GLU A 212 -27.04 -27.35 -2.66
N LEU A 213 -26.93 -26.54 -1.60
CA LEU A 213 -25.64 -26.17 -1.00
C LEU A 213 -24.90 -27.41 -0.49
N LYS A 214 -25.59 -28.35 0.21
CA LYS A 214 -24.98 -29.59 0.67
C LYS A 214 -24.52 -30.48 -0.50
N LYS A 215 -25.34 -30.61 -1.55
CA LYS A 215 -24.96 -31.35 -2.77
C LYS A 215 -23.72 -30.76 -3.43
N ALA A 216 -23.68 -29.45 -3.63
CA ALA A 216 -22.55 -28.74 -4.22
C ALA A 216 -21.27 -28.93 -3.38
N ARG A 217 -21.37 -28.75 -2.05
CA ARG A 217 -20.23 -29.00 -1.15
C ARG A 217 -19.71 -30.42 -1.25
N ASN A 218 -20.60 -31.42 -1.26
CA ASN A 218 -20.20 -32.84 -1.32
C ASN A 218 -19.53 -33.17 -2.68
N MET A 219 -19.98 -32.54 -3.75
CA MET A 219 -19.34 -32.67 -5.07
C MET A 219 -17.93 -32.09 -5.04
N MET A 220 -17.76 -30.86 -4.55
CA MET A 220 -16.45 -30.20 -4.45
C MET A 220 -15.51 -30.96 -3.50
N ALA A 221 -16.01 -31.43 -2.36
CA ALA A 221 -15.22 -32.21 -1.40
C ALA A 221 -14.71 -33.54 -1.99
N LYS A 222 -15.46 -34.18 -2.92
CA LYS A 222 -14.99 -35.37 -3.63
C LYS A 222 -13.88 -35.04 -4.64
N VAL A 223 -14.02 -33.94 -5.40
CA VAL A 223 -13.01 -33.49 -6.38
C VAL A 223 -11.68 -33.16 -5.70
N TYR A 224 -11.74 -32.48 -4.57
CA TYR A 224 -10.55 -32.05 -3.81
C TYR A 224 -10.23 -32.96 -2.64
N HIS A 225 -10.67 -34.22 -2.64
CA HIS A 225 -10.33 -35.17 -1.59
C HIS A 225 -8.83 -35.54 -1.69
N PRO A 226 -8.09 -35.55 -0.57
CA PRO A 226 -6.65 -35.86 -0.59
C PRO A 226 -6.30 -37.24 -1.17
N ASP A 227 -7.23 -38.19 -1.07
CA ASP A 227 -7.03 -39.54 -1.63
C ASP A 227 -7.30 -39.64 -3.16
N VAL A 228 -7.84 -38.57 -3.74
CA VAL A 228 -8.24 -38.55 -5.18
C VAL A 228 -7.38 -37.54 -5.96
N ALA A 229 -6.92 -36.49 -5.34
CA ALA A 229 -6.13 -35.44 -6.00
C ALA A 229 -4.64 -35.76 -5.95
N ASP A 230 -3.94 -35.56 -7.06
CA ASP A 230 -2.49 -35.77 -7.20
C ASP A 230 -1.66 -34.58 -6.66
N PHE A 231 -2.29 -33.63 -5.96
CA PHE A 231 -1.66 -32.40 -5.42
C PHE A 231 -2.22 -32.06 -4.03
N ASP A 232 -1.52 -31.19 -3.30
CA ASP A 232 -1.96 -30.73 -1.96
C ASP A 232 -3.28 -29.95 -2.07
N THR A 233 -4.33 -30.51 -1.48
CA THR A 233 -5.70 -29.95 -1.48
C THR A 233 -6.07 -29.25 -0.18
N THR A 234 -5.15 -29.13 0.78
CA THR A 234 -5.41 -28.60 2.12
C THR A 234 -6.07 -27.21 2.10
N GLU A 235 -5.54 -26.30 1.29
CA GLU A 235 -6.09 -24.93 1.18
C GLU A 235 -7.45 -24.93 0.45
N ALA A 236 -7.61 -25.74 -0.57
CA ALA A 236 -8.90 -25.91 -1.25
C ALA A 236 -9.98 -26.43 -0.31
N GLN A 237 -9.68 -27.41 0.52
CA GLN A 237 -10.60 -27.96 1.52
C GLN A 237 -10.97 -26.89 2.58
N LYS A 238 -10.02 -26.09 3.03
CA LYS A 238 -10.29 -24.97 3.94
C LYS A 238 -11.23 -23.95 3.29
N ALA A 239 -10.99 -23.56 2.04
CA ALA A 239 -11.83 -22.63 1.29
C ALA A 239 -13.27 -23.17 1.12
N ILE A 240 -13.43 -24.43 0.72
CA ILE A 240 -14.73 -25.12 0.59
C ILE A 240 -15.50 -25.10 1.91
N ASN A 241 -14.84 -25.42 3.03
CA ASN A 241 -15.48 -25.43 4.33
C ASN A 241 -15.85 -24.02 4.83
N ALA A 242 -15.01 -23.00 4.58
CA ALA A 242 -15.30 -21.62 4.92
C ALA A 242 -16.51 -21.09 4.12
N ALA A 243 -16.50 -21.30 2.79
CA ALA A 243 -17.59 -20.91 1.90
C ALA A 243 -18.92 -21.59 2.29
N PHE A 244 -18.89 -22.88 2.64
CA PHE A 244 -20.08 -23.60 3.10
C PHE A 244 -20.67 -23.01 4.39
N ARG A 245 -19.83 -22.67 5.36
CA ARG A 245 -20.28 -22.05 6.61
C ARG A 245 -20.93 -20.70 6.36
N LEU A 246 -20.30 -19.87 5.54
CA LEU A 246 -20.81 -18.54 5.17
C LEU A 246 -22.18 -18.66 4.52
N LEU A 247 -22.31 -19.45 3.46
CA LEU A 247 -23.58 -19.61 2.73
C LEU A 247 -24.69 -20.27 3.55
N LYS A 248 -24.31 -21.15 4.51
CA LYS A 248 -25.28 -21.74 5.45
C LYS A 248 -25.83 -20.68 6.41
N GLN A 249 -24.99 -19.72 6.87
CA GLN A 249 -25.44 -18.62 7.72
C GLN A 249 -26.41 -17.68 7.02
N GLU A 250 -26.24 -17.49 5.70
CA GLU A 250 -27.16 -16.66 4.89
C GLU A 250 -28.55 -17.28 4.72
N LEU A 251 -28.69 -18.58 4.89
CA LEU A 251 -29.97 -19.28 4.76
C LEU A 251 -30.78 -19.30 6.07
N GLY A 252 -30.24 -18.75 7.19
CA GLY A 252 -30.89 -18.74 8.52
C GLY A 252 -30.57 -19.96 9.31
#